data_305ded7865fae2f0e27029c5be768b90
#
_entry.id   305ded7865fae2f0e27029c5be768b90
#
_cell.length_a   1.000
_cell.length_b   1.000
_cell.length_c   1.000
_cell.angle_alpha   90.00
_cell.angle_beta   90.00
_cell.angle_gamma   90.00
#
_symmetry.space_group_name_H-M   'P 1'
#
loop_
_entity.id
_entity.type
_entity.pdbx_description
1 polymer ?
#
loop_
_entity_poly.entity_id
_entity_poly.type
_entity_poly.pdbx_seq_one_letter_code
_entity_poly.pdbx_strand_id
1 'polypeptide(L)'
;NNSKMKYKVAHFKVTGPDALRQTARDLISCVAGEVGFEAFEETTDGLKGYAQTELFDQGALDYSLSTLLLEGVSITYSLEDMEDKDWNEQWEESGFDPININGQIIVYDARREQPTAPQGATLIGIKAIQAFGTGTHNTTQMVIESLLQLGAEGKRVLDCGCGTGILGITASKLGAKDVVGYDIDEWSANNAKYNAELNHVDNMQVMFGDASV
;
A
#
# COMPACT_ATOMS: atom_id res chain seq x y z
N ASN A 1 6.85 -24.29 7.11
CA ASN A 1 7.57 -23.33 7.97
C ASN A 1 7.43 -21.94 7.35
N ASN A 2 6.35 -21.23 7.68
CA ASN A 2 6.26 -19.81 7.45
C ASN A 2 7.18 -19.11 8.45
N SER A 3 8.42 -18.82 8.09
CA SER A 3 9.20 -17.86 8.86
C SER A 3 8.62 -16.48 8.54
N LYS A 4 7.86 -15.90 9.48
CA LYS A 4 7.44 -14.51 9.40
C LYS A 4 8.67 -13.64 9.14
N MET A 5 8.60 -12.79 8.13
CA MET A 5 9.67 -11.81 7.85
C MET A 5 9.77 -10.85 9.03
N LYS A 6 10.97 -10.74 9.60
CA LYS A 6 11.24 -9.80 10.70
C LYS A 6 11.81 -8.51 10.12
N TYR A 7 11.34 -7.40 10.64
CA TYR A 7 11.80 -6.07 10.25
C TYR A 7 12.57 -5.37 11.36
N LYS A 8 13.48 -4.51 10.96
CA LYS A 8 14.12 -3.49 11.81
C LYS A 8 13.64 -2.12 11.37
N VAL A 9 13.46 -1.25 12.36
CA VAL A 9 13.15 0.16 12.15
C VAL A 9 14.33 1.00 12.59
N ALA A 10 14.84 1.84 11.68
CA ALA A 10 15.83 2.85 12.01
C ALA A 10 15.14 4.20 12.17
N HIS A 11 15.36 4.85 13.31
CA HIS A 11 14.93 6.21 13.57
C HIS A 11 16.11 7.14 13.34
N PHE A 12 16.18 7.76 12.16
CA PHE A 12 17.21 8.74 11.82
C PHE A 12 16.80 10.13 12.34
N LYS A 13 17.66 10.75 13.11
CA LYS A 13 17.50 12.11 13.60
C LYS A 13 18.47 13.04 12.88
N VAL A 14 17.91 14.10 12.30
CA VAL A 14 18.66 15.13 11.56
C VAL A 14 18.67 16.42 12.37
N THR A 15 19.85 16.89 12.71
CA THR A 15 20.05 18.20 13.38
C THR A 15 20.91 19.10 12.51
N GLY A 16 20.46 20.34 12.31
CA GLY A 16 21.14 21.32 11.46
C GLY A 16 20.17 22.39 10.95
N PRO A 17 20.60 23.23 10.00
CA PRO A 17 19.76 24.28 9.41
C PRO A 17 18.53 23.70 8.73
N ASP A 18 17.35 24.34 8.93
CA ASP A 18 16.09 23.88 8.35
C ASP A 18 16.14 23.72 6.82
N ALA A 19 16.88 24.62 6.16
CA ALA A 19 17.07 24.59 4.70
C ALA A 19 17.76 23.31 4.19
N LEU A 20 18.51 22.60 5.04
CA LEU A 20 19.24 21.38 4.67
C LEU A 20 18.54 20.09 5.13
N ARG A 21 17.44 20.18 5.88
CA ARG A 21 16.76 19.00 6.43
C ARG A 21 16.22 18.07 5.33
N GLN A 22 15.60 18.62 4.30
CA GLN A 22 15.08 17.80 3.19
C GLN A 22 16.23 17.12 2.45
N THR A 23 17.29 17.87 2.11
CA THR A 23 18.48 17.30 1.47
C THR A 23 19.08 16.16 2.30
N ALA A 24 19.14 16.33 3.64
CA ALA A 24 19.63 15.28 4.52
C ALA A 24 18.74 14.03 4.50
N ARG A 25 17.41 14.20 4.51
CA ARG A 25 16.45 13.07 4.40
C ARG A 25 16.62 12.33 3.08
N ASP A 26 16.75 13.05 1.98
CA ASP A 26 16.93 12.47 0.64
C ASP A 26 18.24 11.66 0.55
N LEU A 27 19.33 12.21 1.13
CA LEU A 27 20.62 11.52 1.18
C LEU A 27 20.58 10.28 2.08
N ILE A 28 19.93 10.37 3.26
CA ILE A 28 19.75 9.21 4.14
C ILE A 28 18.96 8.12 3.42
N SER A 29 17.85 8.47 2.77
CA SER A 29 17.02 7.52 2.03
C SER A 29 17.81 6.82 0.92
N CYS A 30 18.67 7.56 0.21
CA CYS A 30 19.51 7.03 -0.84
C CYS A 30 20.50 5.99 -0.27
N VAL A 31 21.34 6.39 0.71
CA VAL A 31 22.38 5.49 1.24
C VAL A 31 21.81 4.34 2.06
N ALA A 32 20.71 4.55 2.78
CA ALA A 32 20.05 3.49 3.53
C ALA A 32 19.35 2.50 2.58
N GLY A 33 18.79 2.96 1.46
CA GLY A 33 18.23 2.09 0.43
C GLY A 33 19.26 1.12 -0.16
N GLU A 34 20.51 1.56 -0.32
CA GLU A 34 21.61 0.71 -0.80
C GLU A 34 22.01 -0.41 0.18
N VAL A 35 21.68 -0.27 1.46
CA VAL A 35 22.04 -1.23 2.53
C VAL A 35 20.85 -2.00 3.09
N GLY A 36 19.74 -2.05 2.35
CA GLY A 36 18.62 -2.95 2.60
C GLY A 36 17.36 -2.30 3.18
N PHE A 37 17.28 -0.96 3.25
CA PHE A 37 16.02 -0.30 3.60
C PHE A 37 15.09 -0.22 2.39
N GLU A 38 13.83 -0.62 2.57
CA GLU A 38 12.83 -0.75 1.50
C GLU A 38 11.79 0.38 1.52
N ALA A 39 11.57 0.98 2.68
CA ALA A 39 10.57 2.03 2.85
C ALA A 39 11.03 3.10 3.84
N PHE A 40 10.53 4.33 3.66
CA PHE A 40 10.86 5.46 4.50
C PHE A 40 9.61 6.28 4.82
N GLU A 41 9.58 6.83 6.05
CA GLU A 41 8.54 7.71 6.56
C GLU A 41 9.18 8.97 7.14
N GLU A 42 8.79 10.15 6.67
CA GLU A 42 9.28 11.41 7.22
C GLU A 42 8.72 11.66 8.62
N THR A 43 9.62 12.14 9.51
CA THR A 43 9.26 12.55 10.87
C THR A 43 9.58 14.03 11.07
N THR A 44 9.09 14.62 12.16
CA THR A 44 9.35 16.03 12.47
C THR A 44 10.83 16.36 12.61
N ASP A 45 11.64 15.42 13.10
CA ASP A 45 13.06 15.59 13.39
C ASP A 45 13.99 14.76 12.49
N GLY A 46 13.42 14.03 11.51
CA GLY A 46 14.24 13.22 10.62
C GLY A 46 13.45 12.29 9.73
N LEU A 47 13.75 10.98 9.82
CA LEU A 47 13.24 9.95 8.95
C LEU A 47 13.19 8.61 9.69
N LYS A 48 12.15 7.80 9.46
CA LYS A 48 12.15 6.37 9.79
C LYS A 48 12.43 5.57 8.55
N GLY A 49 13.26 4.55 8.66
CA GLY A 49 13.52 3.57 7.60
C GLY A 49 13.17 2.17 8.07
N TYR A 50 12.70 1.34 7.15
CA TYR A 50 12.25 -0.03 7.41
C TYR A 50 13.08 -1.00 6.56
N ALA A 51 13.68 -2.01 7.19
CA ALA A 51 14.50 -3.00 6.52
C ALA A 51 14.17 -4.42 6.99
N GLN A 52 14.21 -5.40 6.09
CA GLN A 52 14.13 -6.79 6.49
C GLN A 52 15.38 -7.16 7.29
N THR A 53 15.17 -7.80 8.46
CA THR A 53 16.28 -8.13 9.38
C THR A 53 17.37 -8.98 8.72
N GLU A 54 16.99 -9.87 7.80
CA GLU A 54 17.92 -10.77 7.11
C GLU A 54 18.73 -10.09 6.00
N LEU A 55 18.26 -8.97 5.46
CA LEU A 55 18.89 -8.20 4.38
C LEU A 55 19.63 -6.97 4.88
N PHE A 56 19.44 -6.59 6.14
CA PHE A 56 20.00 -5.38 6.72
C PHE A 56 21.43 -5.59 7.19
N ASP A 57 22.34 -4.74 6.69
CA ASP A 57 23.75 -4.69 7.12
C ASP A 57 24.01 -3.38 7.90
N GLN A 58 24.08 -3.49 9.23
CA GLN A 58 24.34 -2.35 10.10
C GLN A 58 25.74 -1.75 9.86
N GLY A 59 26.77 -2.57 9.60
CA GLY A 59 28.12 -2.09 9.36
C GLY A 59 28.20 -1.27 8.06
N ALA A 60 27.48 -1.70 7.03
CA ALA A 60 27.37 -0.95 5.79
C ALA A 60 26.62 0.38 6.00
N LEU A 61 25.55 0.39 6.81
CA LEU A 61 24.84 1.62 7.17
C LEU A 61 25.74 2.62 7.90
N ASP A 62 26.47 2.16 8.93
CA ASP A 62 27.39 2.99 9.70
C ASP A 62 28.47 3.62 8.81
N TYR A 63 29.04 2.81 7.90
CA TYR A 63 30.01 3.29 6.93
C TYR A 63 29.39 4.34 5.99
N SER A 64 28.25 4.06 5.41
CA SER A 64 27.58 4.95 4.45
C SER A 64 27.20 6.29 5.10
N LEU A 65 26.67 6.27 6.33
CA LEU A 65 26.35 7.49 7.07
C LEU A 65 27.60 8.28 7.46
N SER A 66 28.72 7.60 7.79
CA SER A 66 29.98 8.26 8.15
C SER A 66 30.63 9.00 6.97
N THR A 67 30.33 8.56 5.76
CA THR A 67 30.83 9.18 4.50
C THR A 67 29.92 10.29 3.98
N LEU A 68 28.72 10.43 4.53
CA LEU A 68 27.80 11.52 4.20
C LEU A 68 28.32 12.85 4.76
N LEU A 69 28.94 13.64 3.88
CA LEU A 69 29.45 14.97 4.25
C LEU A 69 28.42 16.03 3.87
N LEU A 70 27.63 16.46 4.85
CA LEU A 70 26.75 17.62 4.71
C LEU A 70 27.14 18.65 5.79
N GLU A 71 27.80 19.73 5.36
CA GLU A 71 28.33 20.72 6.27
C GLU A 71 27.22 21.34 7.15
N GLY A 72 27.44 21.36 8.45
CA GLY A 72 26.48 21.90 9.43
C GLY A 72 25.29 20.97 9.77
N VAL A 73 25.26 19.76 9.25
CA VAL A 73 24.24 18.75 9.57
C VAL A 73 24.86 17.59 10.34
N SER A 74 24.20 17.16 11.39
CA SER A 74 24.52 15.93 12.13
C SER A 74 23.38 14.94 11.98
N ILE A 75 23.73 13.69 11.67
CA ILE A 75 22.81 12.56 11.53
C ILE A 75 23.16 11.54 12.59
N THR A 76 22.17 11.15 13.38
CA THR A 76 22.26 10.04 14.34
C THR A 76 21.09 9.09 14.09
N TYR A 77 21.23 7.82 14.48
CA TYR A 77 20.11 6.90 14.38
C TYR A 77 20.05 5.93 15.56
N SER A 78 18.89 5.36 15.81
CA SER A 78 18.68 4.23 16.68
C SER A 78 17.95 3.13 15.91
N LEU A 79 18.24 1.87 16.26
CA LEU A 79 17.58 0.69 15.69
C LEU A 79 16.65 0.08 16.73
N GLU A 80 15.49 -0.33 16.28
CA GLU A 80 14.53 -1.12 17.03
C GLU A 80 14.20 -2.36 16.22
N ASP A 81 14.15 -3.53 16.88
CA ASP A 81 13.53 -4.69 16.28
C ASP A 81 12.02 -4.41 16.25
N MET A 82 11.46 -4.50 15.06
CA MET A 82 10.03 -4.44 14.95
C MET A 82 9.48 -5.71 15.62
N GLU A 83 8.98 -5.55 16.85
CA GLU A 83 8.20 -6.62 17.45
C GLU A 83 7.07 -6.95 16.47
N ASP A 84 6.70 -8.22 16.42
CA ASP A 84 5.58 -8.79 15.66
C ASP A 84 4.22 -8.18 16.10
N LYS A 85 4.18 -6.88 16.31
CA LYS A 85 2.95 -6.12 16.41
C LYS A 85 2.47 -5.97 14.99
N ASP A 86 1.44 -6.71 14.71
CA ASP A 86 0.71 -6.72 13.46
C ASP A 86 0.39 -5.26 13.06
N TRP A 87 1.30 -4.65 12.29
CA TRP A 87 1.05 -3.32 11.70
C TRP A 87 -0.22 -3.36 10.85
N ASN A 88 -0.52 -4.55 10.34
CA ASN A 88 -1.78 -4.83 9.70
C ASN A 88 -2.94 -4.74 10.70
N GLU A 89 -2.80 -5.23 11.94
CA GLU A 89 -3.86 -5.11 12.96
C GLU A 89 -4.18 -3.65 13.30
N GLN A 90 -3.18 -2.79 13.51
CA GLN A 90 -3.45 -1.37 13.79
C GLN A 90 -4.00 -0.60 12.57
N TRP A 91 -3.52 -0.92 11.38
CA TRP A 91 -4.06 -0.39 10.12
C TRP A 91 -5.44 -0.98 9.82
N GLU A 92 -5.61 -2.26 10.08
CA GLU A 92 -6.88 -2.95 9.97
C GLU A 92 -7.90 -2.42 10.99
N GLU A 93 -7.49 -2.11 12.23
CA GLU A 93 -8.37 -1.55 13.26
C GLU A 93 -8.74 -0.08 13.00
N SER A 94 -7.84 0.73 12.46
CA SER A 94 -8.12 2.14 12.21
C SER A 94 -9.11 2.34 11.06
N GLY A 95 -9.15 1.44 10.08
CA GLY A 95 -9.99 1.53 8.90
C GLY A 95 -9.73 2.81 8.07
N PHE A 96 -10.62 3.10 7.14
CA PHE A 96 -10.55 4.32 6.33
C PHE A 96 -11.93 4.96 6.18
N ASP A 97 -11.94 6.27 5.95
CA ASP A 97 -13.17 7.01 5.71
C ASP A 97 -13.68 6.79 4.28
N PRO A 98 -14.98 6.87 4.03
CA PRO A 98 -15.54 6.68 2.70
C PRO A 98 -14.93 7.62 1.67
N ILE A 99 -14.48 7.05 0.55
CA ILE A 99 -13.84 7.76 -0.56
C ILE A 99 -14.87 7.98 -1.66
N ASN A 100 -15.18 9.23 -1.94
CA ASN A 100 -16.11 9.59 -3.00
C ASN A 100 -15.34 9.87 -4.30
N ILE A 101 -15.57 9.06 -5.31
CA ILE A 101 -14.95 9.20 -6.65
C ILE A 101 -16.02 9.73 -7.61
N ASN A 102 -15.91 11.03 -7.92
CA ASN A 102 -16.77 11.75 -8.86
C ASN A 102 -18.29 11.67 -8.57
N GLY A 103 -18.70 11.34 -7.33
CA GLY A 103 -20.10 11.13 -6.97
C GLY A 103 -20.74 9.86 -7.58
N GLN A 104 -19.97 9.06 -8.28
CA GLN A 104 -20.43 7.86 -9.01
C GLN A 104 -20.03 6.56 -8.32
N ILE A 105 -18.87 6.54 -7.66
CA ILE A 105 -18.39 5.41 -6.86
C ILE A 105 -18.04 5.88 -5.47
N ILE A 106 -18.54 5.16 -4.47
CA ILE A 106 -18.18 5.34 -3.07
C ILE A 106 -17.49 4.06 -2.60
N VAL A 107 -16.19 4.16 -2.32
CA VAL A 107 -15.44 3.08 -1.69
C VAL A 107 -15.51 3.27 -0.18
N TYR A 108 -15.80 2.22 0.56
CA TYR A 108 -15.89 2.29 2.03
C TYR A 108 -15.29 1.05 2.69
N ASP A 109 -14.87 1.21 3.94
CA ASP A 109 -14.40 0.11 4.77
C ASP A 109 -15.59 -0.79 5.16
N ALA A 110 -15.62 -2.00 4.66
CA ALA A 110 -16.71 -2.94 4.88
C ALA A 110 -16.83 -3.44 6.34
N ARG A 111 -15.89 -3.12 7.21
CA ARG A 111 -16.00 -3.35 8.66
C ARG A 111 -16.84 -2.28 9.37
N ARG A 112 -17.10 -1.17 8.70
CA ARG A 112 -17.91 -0.06 9.21
C ARG A 112 -19.31 -0.08 8.63
N GLU A 113 -20.18 0.73 9.21
CA GLU A 113 -21.51 0.91 8.65
C GLU A 113 -21.45 1.44 7.21
N GLN A 114 -22.26 0.87 6.35
CA GLN A 114 -22.34 1.29 4.95
C GLN A 114 -22.77 2.75 4.87
N PRO A 115 -22.00 3.60 4.17
CA PRO A 115 -22.31 5.03 4.09
C PRO A 115 -23.55 5.29 3.23
N THR A 116 -24.23 6.40 3.50
CA THR A 116 -25.27 6.91 2.61
C THR A 116 -24.62 7.40 1.31
N ALA A 117 -25.11 6.92 0.18
CA ALA A 117 -24.58 7.30 -1.12
C ALA A 117 -25.55 8.22 -1.88
N PRO A 118 -25.06 9.12 -2.74
CA PRO A 118 -25.89 9.86 -3.69
C PRO A 118 -26.70 8.91 -4.56
N GLN A 119 -27.87 9.36 -5.01
CA GLN A 119 -28.72 8.58 -5.90
C GLN A 119 -27.97 8.21 -7.19
N GLY A 120 -27.90 6.92 -7.50
CA GLY A 120 -27.20 6.40 -8.66
C GLY A 120 -25.72 6.09 -8.46
N ALA A 121 -25.15 6.40 -7.29
CA ALA A 121 -23.78 6.02 -6.99
C ALA A 121 -23.67 4.53 -6.64
N THR A 122 -22.59 3.92 -7.08
CA THR A 122 -22.24 2.53 -6.77
C THR A 122 -21.42 2.47 -5.51
N LEU A 123 -21.83 1.65 -4.55
CA LEU A 123 -21.09 1.37 -3.32
C LEU A 123 -20.16 0.18 -3.51
N ILE A 124 -18.93 0.30 -3.08
CA ILE A 124 -17.91 -0.76 -3.09
C ILE A 124 -17.34 -0.88 -1.69
N GLY A 125 -17.71 -1.95 -1.00
CA GLY A 125 -17.16 -2.26 0.31
C GLY A 125 -15.84 -3.02 0.19
N ILE A 126 -14.79 -2.53 0.82
CA ILE A 126 -13.49 -3.19 0.84
C ILE A 126 -13.11 -3.51 2.29
N LYS A 127 -12.80 -4.77 2.53
CA LYS A 127 -12.12 -5.21 3.73
C LYS A 127 -10.68 -5.57 3.36
N ALA A 128 -9.76 -4.65 3.62
CA ALA A 128 -8.34 -4.93 3.40
C ALA A 128 -7.81 -5.80 4.56
N ILE A 129 -7.33 -6.99 4.21
CA ILE A 129 -6.68 -7.94 5.13
C ILE A 129 -5.34 -8.27 4.49
N GLN A 130 -4.25 -7.74 5.03
CA GLN A 130 -2.89 -7.98 4.55
C GLN A 130 -2.74 -7.79 3.01
N ALA A 131 -3.54 -6.93 2.41
CA ALA A 131 -3.55 -6.70 0.98
C ALA A 131 -3.53 -5.20 0.68
N PHE A 132 -2.79 -4.81 -0.35
CA PHE A 132 -2.77 -3.44 -0.85
C PHE A 132 -4.06 -3.13 -1.62
N GLY A 133 -4.53 -1.87 -1.55
CA GLY A 133 -5.66 -1.42 -2.37
C GLY A 133 -6.94 -1.09 -1.58
N THR A 134 -6.83 -0.35 -0.48
CA THR A 134 -8.00 0.21 0.25
C THR A 134 -8.77 1.26 -0.57
N GLY A 135 -8.19 1.76 -1.65
CA GLY A 135 -8.71 2.91 -2.40
C GLY A 135 -8.18 4.26 -1.93
N THR A 136 -7.49 4.33 -0.79
CA THR A 136 -6.94 5.59 -0.25
C THR A 136 -5.80 6.16 -1.10
N HIS A 137 -5.09 5.29 -1.83
CA HIS A 137 -3.98 5.71 -2.67
C HIS A 137 -4.48 6.43 -3.94
N ASN A 138 -3.88 7.57 -4.26
CA ASN A 138 -4.26 8.38 -5.41
C ASN A 138 -4.25 7.60 -6.74
N THR A 139 -3.29 6.71 -6.93
CA THR A 139 -3.21 5.86 -8.14
C THR A 139 -4.46 4.99 -8.30
N THR A 140 -4.96 4.37 -7.23
CA THR A 140 -6.18 3.56 -7.27
C THR A 140 -7.38 4.41 -7.67
N GLN A 141 -7.51 5.62 -7.10
CA GLN A 141 -8.59 6.56 -7.43
C GLN A 141 -8.53 6.99 -8.90
N MET A 142 -7.34 7.34 -9.41
CA MET A 142 -7.14 7.72 -10.81
C MET A 142 -7.49 6.57 -11.77
N VAL A 143 -7.19 5.32 -11.43
CA VAL A 143 -7.59 4.18 -12.27
C VAL A 143 -9.10 3.99 -12.24
N ILE A 144 -9.76 4.14 -11.08
CA ILE A 144 -11.22 4.08 -10.99
C ILE A 144 -11.87 5.21 -11.80
N GLU A 145 -11.34 6.43 -11.75
CA GLU A 145 -11.80 7.54 -12.59
C GLU A 145 -11.65 7.22 -14.08
N SER A 146 -10.53 6.59 -14.46
CA SER A 146 -10.29 6.17 -15.83
C SER A 146 -11.29 5.09 -16.27
N LEU A 147 -11.62 4.13 -15.39
CA LEU A 147 -12.64 3.12 -15.66
C LEU A 147 -14.02 3.75 -15.86
N LEU A 148 -14.37 4.77 -15.06
CA LEU A 148 -15.61 5.54 -15.24
C LEU A 148 -15.67 6.25 -16.60
N GLN A 149 -14.56 6.82 -17.05
CA GLN A 149 -14.47 7.54 -18.33
C GLN A 149 -14.49 6.60 -19.54
N LEU A 150 -13.72 5.52 -19.48
CA LEU A 150 -13.58 4.56 -20.60
C LEU A 150 -14.77 3.61 -20.72
N GLY A 151 -15.52 3.43 -19.62
CA GLY A 151 -16.57 2.43 -19.50
C GLY A 151 -16.05 1.00 -19.55
N ALA A 152 -16.64 0.11 -18.75
CA ALA A 152 -16.29 -1.30 -18.73
C ALA A 152 -17.38 -2.20 -19.35
N GLU A 153 -18.53 -1.64 -19.73
CA GLU A 153 -19.68 -2.39 -20.18
C GLU A 153 -19.36 -3.36 -21.34
N GLY A 154 -19.69 -4.62 -21.12
CA GLY A 154 -19.49 -5.70 -22.09
C GLY A 154 -18.03 -6.08 -22.35
N LYS A 155 -17.07 -5.44 -21.71
CA LYS A 155 -15.63 -5.68 -21.89
C LYS A 155 -15.15 -6.85 -21.04
N ARG A 156 -14.06 -7.47 -21.50
CA ARG A 156 -13.26 -8.37 -20.68
C ARG A 156 -12.14 -7.57 -20.04
N VAL A 157 -11.95 -7.73 -18.72
CA VAL A 157 -10.99 -6.95 -17.95
C VAL A 157 -9.99 -7.89 -17.28
N LEU A 158 -8.72 -7.51 -17.33
CA LEU A 158 -7.65 -8.19 -16.60
C LEU A 158 -7.08 -7.22 -15.56
N ASP A 159 -7.11 -7.64 -14.29
CA ASP A 159 -6.60 -6.90 -13.12
C ASP A 159 -5.30 -7.55 -12.66
N CYS A 160 -4.17 -6.95 -13.05
CA CYS A 160 -2.83 -7.46 -12.82
C CYS A 160 -2.27 -6.90 -11.50
N GLY A 161 -1.96 -7.77 -10.52
CA GLY A 161 -1.61 -7.34 -9.17
C GLY A 161 -2.86 -6.81 -8.46
N CYS A 162 -3.90 -7.65 -8.40
CA CYS A 162 -5.24 -7.19 -8.02
C CYS A 162 -5.37 -6.73 -6.55
N GLY A 163 -4.44 -7.09 -5.66
CA GLY A 163 -4.46 -6.70 -4.25
C GLY A 163 -5.79 -7.05 -3.58
N THR A 164 -6.52 -6.05 -3.10
CA THR A 164 -7.88 -6.22 -2.54
C THR A 164 -8.95 -6.55 -3.57
N GLY A 165 -8.63 -6.51 -4.86
CA GLY A 165 -9.58 -6.69 -5.97
C GLY A 165 -10.41 -5.45 -6.32
N ILE A 166 -10.14 -4.31 -5.71
CA ILE A 166 -10.95 -3.09 -5.86
C ILE A 166 -11.16 -2.65 -7.32
N LEU A 167 -10.13 -2.76 -8.17
CA LEU A 167 -10.23 -2.35 -9.57
C LEU A 167 -11.07 -3.33 -10.38
N GLY A 168 -10.85 -4.64 -10.21
CA GLY A 168 -11.64 -5.68 -10.83
C GLY A 168 -13.12 -5.63 -10.41
N ILE A 169 -13.39 -5.43 -9.10
CA ILE A 169 -14.73 -5.25 -8.56
C ILE A 169 -15.39 -4.01 -9.17
N THR A 170 -14.65 -2.90 -9.27
CA THR A 170 -15.14 -1.68 -9.91
C THR A 170 -15.52 -1.93 -11.36
N ALA A 171 -14.66 -2.56 -12.13
CA ALA A 171 -14.94 -2.89 -13.52
C ALA A 171 -16.18 -3.77 -13.67
N SER A 172 -16.34 -4.77 -12.81
CA SER A 172 -17.53 -5.62 -12.78
C SER A 172 -18.80 -4.82 -12.50
N LYS A 173 -18.80 -3.94 -11.50
CA LYS A 173 -19.91 -3.06 -11.16
C LYS A 173 -20.25 -2.05 -12.28
N LEU A 174 -19.27 -1.72 -13.13
CA LEU A 174 -19.45 -0.90 -14.32
C LEU A 174 -19.87 -1.71 -15.57
N GLY A 175 -20.30 -2.96 -15.40
CA GLY A 175 -20.88 -3.78 -16.46
C GLY A 175 -19.86 -4.57 -17.29
N ALA A 176 -18.64 -4.79 -16.78
CA ALA A 176 -17.71 -5.71 -17.44
C ALA A 176 -18.36 -7.09 -17.63
N LYS A 177 -18.11 -7.71 -18.79
CA LYS A 177 -18.64 -9.04 -19.09
C LYS A 177 -17.96 -10.13 -18.25
N ASP A 178 -16.63 -10.10 -18.25
CA ASP A 178 -15.78 -11.03 -17.51
C ASP A 178 -14.61 -10.25 -16.90
N VAL A 179 -14.25 -10.55 -15.66
CA VAL A 179 -13.09 -9.98 -14.97
C VAL A 179 -12.19 -11.12 -14.52
N VAL A 180 -10.91 -11.01 -14.81
CA VAL A 180 -9.87 -11.90 -14.27
C VAL A 180 -8.89 -11.06 -13.48
N GLY A 181 -8.69 -11.39 -12.22
CA GLY A 181 -7.67 -10.81 -11.35
C GLY A 181 -6.61 -11.85 -11.02
N TYR A 182 -5.36 -11.42 -10.89
CA TYR A 182 -4.32 -12.28 -10.31
C TYR A 182 -3.37 -11.45 -9.44
N ASP A 183 -2.78 -12.14 -8.46
CA ASP A 183 -1.74 -11.56 -7.61
C ASP A 183 -0.68 -12.60 -7.29
N ILE A 184 0.58 -12.17 -7.19
CA ILE A 184 1.71 -13.02 -6.80
C ILE A 184 1.75 -13.29 -5.29
N ASP A 185 0.97 -12.54 -4.52
CA ASP A 185 0.77 -12.76 -3.10
C ASP A 185 -0.55 -13.51 -2.86
N GLU A 186 -0.45 -14.68 -2.22
CA GLU A 186 -1.62 -15.54 -1.96
C GLU A 186 -2.65 -14.86 -1.05
N TRP A 187 -2.21 -14.05 -0.07
CA TRP A 187 -3.11 -13.32 0.81
C TRP A 187 -3.91 -12.29 0.04
N SER A 188 -3.28 -11.55 -0.86
CA SER A 188 -3.92 -10.60 -1.77
C SER A 188 -4.95 -11.29 -2.65
N ALA A 189 -4.60 -12.40 -3.29
CA ALA A 189 -5.54 -13.16 -4.13
C ALA A 189 -6.76 -13.67 -3.34
N ASN A 190 -6.54 -14.17 -2.11
CA ASN A 190 -7.64 -14.60 -1.24
C ASN A 190 -8.48 -13.43 -0.75
N ASN A 191 -7.87 -12.29 -0.46
CA ASN A 191 -8.58 -11.07 -0.07
C ASN A 191 -9.44 -10.52 -1.22
N ALA A 192 -8.92 -10.53 -2.45
CA ALA A 192 -9.69 -10.14 -3.63
C ALA A 192 -10.94 -11.02 -3.84
N LYS A 193 -10.81 -12.34 -3.68
CA LYS A 193 -11.96 -13.28 -3.73
C LYS A 193 -13.01 -12.92 -2.69
N TYR A 194 -12.58 -12.73 -1.45
CA TYR A 194 -13.46 -12.34 -0.35
C TYR A 194 -14.21 -11.03 -0.66
N ASN A 195 -13.49 -9.99 -1.12
CA ASN A 195 -14.09 -8.71 -1.45
C ASN A 195 -15.04 -8.80 -2.69
N ALA A 196 -14.75 -9.64 -3.66
CA ALA A 196 -15.66 -9.89 -4.78
C ALA A 196 -16.99 -10.49 -4.29
N GLU A 197 -16.93 -11.50 -3.43
CA GLU A 197 -18.13 -12.10 -2.80
C GLU A 197 -18.90 -11.07 -1.96
N LEU A 198 -18.20 -10.28 -1.15
CA LEU A 198 -18.77 -9.21 -0.32
C LEU A 198 -19.55 -8.18 -1.14
N ASN A 199 -19.07 -7.88 -2.34
CA ASN A 199 -19.70 -6.93 -3.26
C ASN A 199 -20.71 -7.61 -4.21
N HIS A 200 -21.01 -8.90 -4.05
CA HIS A 200 -21.89 -9.66 -4.95
C HIS A 200 -21.45 -9.58 -6.42
N VAL A 201 -20.16 -9.84 -6.65
CA VAL A 201 -19.55 -9.86 -7.98
C VAL A 201 -19.30 -11.31 -8.38
N ASP A 202 -20.11 -11.83 -9.30
CA ASP A 202 -20.11 -13.25 -9.72
C ASP A 202 -19.28 -13.49 -10.99
N ASN A 203 -18.93 -12.43 -11.72
CA ASN A 203 -18.22 -12.48 -13.00
C ASN A 203 -16.73 -12.16 -12.87
N MET A 204 -16.18 -12.19 -11.65
CA MET A 204 -14.76 -12.01 -11.38
C MET A 204 -14.11 -13.30 -10.92
N GLN A 205 -13.13 -13.77 -11.68
CA GLN A 205 -12.27 -14.89 -11.31
C GLN A 205 -10.95 -14.34 -10.78
N VAL A 206 -10.51 -14.82 -9.61
CA VAL A 206 -9.24 -14.42 -9.01
C VAL A 206 -8.31 -15.63 -8.89
N MET A 207 -7.06 -15.46 -9.31
CA MET A 207 -6.04 -16.50 -9.32
C MET A 207 -4.81 -16.05 -8.52
N PHE A 208 -4.16 -16.98 -7.85
CA PHE A 208 -2.82 -16.79 -7.29
C PHE A 208 -1.80 -17.13 -8.38
N GLY A 209 -0.88 -16.22 -8.65
CA GLY A 209 0.16 -16.38 -9.65
C GLY A 209 0.55 -15.08 -10.34
N ASP A 210 1.30 -15.20 -11.39
CA ASP A 210 1.74 -14.10 -12.25
C ASP A 210 1.03 -14.11 -13.61
N ALA A 211 1.52 -13.30 -14.55
CA ALA A 211 0.94 -13.19 -15.89
C ALA A 211 1.00 -14.49 -16.74
N SER A 212 1.54 -15.57 -16.21
CA SER A 212 1.60 -16.89 -16.88
C SER A 212 0.42 -17.83 -16.52
N VAL A 213 -0.48 -17.38 -15.62
CA VAL A 213 -1.67 -18.14 -15.18
C VAL A 213 -2.80 -18.08 -16.20
#